data_18aab009122c23b92cbfa1f70cf186b0
#
_entry.id   18aab009122c23b92cbfa1f70cf186b0
#
_cell.length_a   1.000
_cell.length_b   1.000
_cell.length_c   1.000
_cell.angle_alpha   90.00
_cell.angle_beta   90.00
_cell.angle_gamma   90.00
#
_symmetry.space_group_name_H-M   'P 1'
#
loop_
_entity.id
_entity.type
_entity.pdbx_description
1 polymer ?
#
loop_
_entity_poly.entity_id
_entity_poly.type
_entity_poly.pdbx_seq_one_letter_code
_entity_poly.pdbx_strand_id
1 'polypeptide(L)'
;MRHNDIGFMTELSEEMGITQSEAERIVMTQGLDQLNELRKEDDIAQMKGVHTEMSLDKPVWENDAADKQKKNAAAASNNNGEKLWTPSYIFDIMINFLVYVVHFQLMLWSTSYAISNWNVSLSTAGAASGLFIVGALFARIPAGRYIDLIGRRKLFLAGTASYFVMILLYLLCPNVYVFMAVRLLHGMAFGSTSTAASTIVAALVPIHKMGTGIGYFTLGVTLASAVGPFLALTFINGGDFSSSITFCSALTLVIFVLSCLIKVPERILTEREIEQFHTFSWRDFIAKNSVAISMVAFVGGICYSTVLSYLGEYAAAKGMAELGGQLFFIAFAATSFLSRPLTGWLLDNKGGNVVLYPSLVLLVLSMATIAIAGNDYVLLAGGLLLGGGYGSITAACHALAVHCAPSRQIGVATSTYFVLLDLGIGVGPYCMGTLVPGFGFEAVYVCAAIVSLIGLGAYFLSMGRFQRFSSSRMDRERQIKANAAMRRAAAAAE
;
A
#
# COMPACT_ATOMS: atom_id res chain seq x y z
N MET A 1 36.80 14.69 16.69
CA MET A 1 36.49 15.66 15.63
C MET A 1 37.76 16.14 15.00
N ARG A 2 37.95 15.98 13.69
CA ARG A 2 39.15 16.44 12.98
C ARG A 2 39.00 17.93 12.67
N HIS A 3 40.10 18.65 12.54
CA HIS A 3 40.14 20.12 12.33
C HIS A 3 39.29 20.60 11.12
N ASN A 4 39.04 19.74 10.15
CA ASN A 4 38.16 20.00 8.99
C ASN A 4 36.67 20.02 9.34
N ASP A 5 36.25 19.38 10.45
CA ASP A 5 34.82 19.28 10.84
C ASP A 5 34.32 20.59 11.44
N ILE A 6 35.20 21.37 12.08
CA ILE A 6 34.87 22.65 12.73
C ILE A 6 34.61 23.75 11.69
N GLY A 7 35.41 23.80 10.63
CA GLY A 7 35.20 24.75 9.53
C GLY A 7 33.86 24.53 8.82
N PHE A 8 33.55 23.27 8.54
CA PHE A 8 32.31 22.87 7.92
C PHE A 8 31.07 23.20 8.76
N MET A 9 31.17 23.02 10.10
CA MET A 9 30.07 23.33 11.03
C MET A 9 29.81 24.83 11.14
N THR A 10 30.87 25.65 11.05
CA THR A 10 30.75 27.12 11.08
C THR A 10 30.09 27.61 9.80
N GLU A 11 30.51 27.11 8.64
CA GLU A 11 29.91 27.41 7.33
C GLU A 11 28.45 27.01 7.25
N LEU A 12 28.10 25.81 7.76
CA LEU A 12 26.74 25.31 7.82
C LEU A 12 25.84 26.13 8.75
N SER A 13 26.38 26.61 9.91
CA SER A 13 25.62 27.44 10.86
C SER A 13 25.32 28.84 10.30
N GLU A 14 26.24 29.41 9.54
CA GLU A 14 26.05 30.71 8.87
C GLU A 14 25.05 30.61 7.70
N GLU A 15 25.16 29.57 6.87
CA GLU A 15 24.25 29.35 5.73
C GLU A 15 22.81 29.08 6.18
N MET A 16 22.61 28.35 7.27
CA MET A 16 21.28 27.96 7.76
C MET A 16 20.69 28.96 8.80
N GLY A 17 21.43 29.97 9.20
CA GLY A 17 21.01 30.95 10.22
C GLY A 17 20.71 30.33 11.60
N ILE A 18 21.42 29.24 11.96
CA ILE A 18 21.31 28.51 13.21
C ILE A 18 22.58 28.61 14.03
N THR A 19 22.55 28.35 15.33
CA THR A 19 23.74 28.35 16.17
C THR A 19 24.61 27.11 15.89
N GLN A 20 25.94 27.25 16.06
CA GLN A 20 26.90 26.16 15.84
C GLN A 20 26.57 24.91 16.67
N SER A 21 26.04 25.09 17.89
CA SER A 21 25.59 24.01 18.75
C SER A 21 24.34 23.29 18.22
N GLU A 22 23.47 24.00 17.49
CA GLU A 22 22.33 23.40 16.81
C GLU A 22 22.77 22.65 15.54
N ALA A 23 23.72 23.17 14.79
CA ALA A 23 24.31 22.48 13.63
C ALA A 23 24.98 21.17 14.06
N GLU A 24 25.82 21.20 15.12
CA GLU A 24 26.42 20.00 15.73
C GLU A 24 25.37 18.98 16.20
N ARG A 25 24.31 19.44 16.82
CA ARG A 25 23.23 18.57 17.30
C ARG A 25 22.44 17.93 16.17
N ILE A 26 22.28 18.62 15.05
CA ILE A 26 21.62 18.13 13.85
C ILE A 26 22.51 17.07 13.15
N VAL A 27 23.81 17.33 13.01
CA VAL A 27 24.77 16.37 12.44
C VAL A 27 24.89 15.10 13.27
N MET A 28 24.93 15.23 14.59
CA MET A 28 25.00 14.09 15.52
C MET A 28 23.71 13.26 15.53
N THR A 29 22.53 13.87 15.27
CA THR A 29 21.24 13.19 15.34
C THR A 29 20.71 12.67 13.99
N GLN A 30 21.11 13.25 12.89
CA GLN A 30 20.50 12.96 11.57
C GLN A 30 21.48 12.47 10.50
N GLY A 31 22.80 12.58 10.72
CA GLY A 31 23.84 12.19 9.76
C GLY A 31 24.05 13.19 8.61
N LEU A 32 25.29 13.24 8.10
CA LEU A 32 25.77 14.19 7.07
C LEU A 32 24.97 14.14 5.75
N ASP A 33 24.44 12.97 5.39
CA ASP A 33 23.74 12.81 4.09
C ASP A 33 22.36 13.49 4.07
N GLN A 34 21.66 13.56 5.22
CA GLN A 34 20.38 14.26 5.30
C GLN A 34 20.53 15.78 5.31
N LEU A 35 21.63 16.27 5.87
CA LEU A 35 21.99 17.70 5.85
C LEU A 35 22.37 18.19 4.46
N ASN A 36 23.10 17.40 3.70
CA ASN A 36 23.43 17.72 2.31
C ASN A 36 22.19 17.74 1.40
N GLU A 37 21.15 16.96 1.72
CA GLU A 37 19.86 17.05 1.01
C GLU A 37 19.08 18.33 1.40
N LEU A 38 19.11 18.72 2.68
CA LEU A 38 18.50 19.97 3.18
C LEU A 38 19.22 21.21 2.61
N ARG A 39 20.56 21.19 2.55
CA ARG A 39 21.39 22.26 1.96
C ARG A 39 21.06 22.45 0.48
N LYS A 40 20.90 21.39 -0.30
CA LYS A 40 20.49 21.48 -1.71
C LYS A 40 19.08 22.06 -1.89
N GLU A 41 18.19 21.86 -0.94
CA GLU A 41 16.83 22.45 -0.98
C GLU A 41 16.86 23.95 -0.63
N ASP A 42 17.74 24.38 0.30
CA ASP A 42 17.91 25.81 0.68
C ASP A 42 18.70 26.61 -0.38
N ASP A 43 19.74 26.05 -1.00
CA ASP A 43 20.46 26.68 -2.13
C ASP A 43 19.53 26.94 -3.33
N ILE A 44 18.57 26.05 -3.57
CA ILE A 44 17.55 26.22 -4.63
C ILE A 44 16.56 27.33 -4.27
N ALA A 45 16.26 27.50 -2.98
CA ALA A 45 15.38 28.58 -2.51
C ALA A 45 16.06 29.95 -2.61
N GLN A 46 17.35 30.06 -2.28
CA GLN A 46 18.12 31.30 -2.36
C GLN A 46 18.41 31.72 -3.81
N MET A 47 18.68 30.76 -4.74
CA MET A 47 18.85 31.09 -6.18
C MET A 47 17.58 31.65 -6.82
N LYS A 48 16.40 31.34 -6.30
CA LYS A 48 15.13 31.90 -6.78
C LYS A 48 14.89 33.34 -6.35
N GLY A 49 15.48 33.79 -5.24
CA GLY A 49 15.38 35.16 -4.73
C GLY A 49 16.22 36.18 -5.54
N VAL A 50 17.25 35.74 -6.25
CA VAL A 50 18.18 36.62 -7.00
C VAL A 50 17.70 36.94 -8.41
N HIS A 51 16.72 36.24 -8.96
CA HIS A 51 16.27 36.42 -10.35
C HIS A 51 14.92 37.15 -10.52
N THR A 52 14.40 37.83 -9.50
CA THR A 52 13.08 38.49 -9.58
C THR A 52 13.10 39.94 -10.02
N GLU A 53 14.26 40.51 -10.34
CA GLU A 53 14.36 41.85 -10.95
C GLU A 53 14.90 41.72 -12.39
N MET A 54 14.04 41.51 -13.35
CA MET A 54 14.02 41.98 -14.74
C MET A 54 13.15 41.07 -15.61
N SER A 55 11.91 41.43 -15.77
CA SER A 55 11.19 41.31 -17.06
C SER A 55 9.77 41.87 -16.94
N LEU A 56 9.60 43.10 -17.31
CA LEU A 56 8.36 43.67 -17.81
C LEU A 56 8.12 43.08 -19.19
N ASP A 57 7.03 42.33 -19.32
CA ASP A 57 6.36 41.78 -20.49
C ASP A 57 6.14 40.28 -20.42
N LYS A 58 5.28 39.86 -19.48
CA LYS A 58 4.69 38.55 -19.54
C LYS A 58 3.29 38.58 -20.15
N PRO A 59 2.96 37.71 -21.10
CA PRO A 59 1.64 37.70 -21.72
C PRO A 59 0.52 37.40 -20.69
N VAL A 60 -0.65 38.04 -20.87
CA VAL A 60 -1.81 37.98 -19.95
C VAL A 60 -2.25 36.57 -19.59
N TRP A 61 -2.06 35.57 -20.47
CA TRP A 61 -2.39 34.16 -20.21
C TRP A 61 -1.47 33.49 -19.20
N GLU A 62 -0.25 33.98 -18.97
CA GLU A 62 0.66 33.48 -17.93
C GLU A 62 0.21 33.87 -16.51
N ASN A 63 -0.41 35.06 -16.38
CA ASN A 63 -0.97 35.52 -15.12
C ASN A 63 -2.22 34.73 -14.73
N ASP A 64 -3.06 34.35 -15.70
CA ASP A 64 -4.22 33.49 -15.46
C ASP A 64 -3.86 32.07 -15.00
N ALA A 65 -2.75 31.53 -15.50
CA ALA A 65 -2.23 30.23 -15.06
C ALA A 65 -1.64 30.33 -13.64
N ALA A 66 -0.89 31.39 -13.34
CA ALA A 66 -0.33 31.65 -12.01
C ALA A 66 -1.42 31.94 -10.98
N ASP A 67 -2.48 32.67 -11.33
CA ASP A 67 -3.63 32.93 -10.46
C ASP A 67 -4.50 31.69 -10.23
N LYS A 68 -4.70 30.85 -11.25
CA LYS A 68 -5.30 29.53 -11.09
C LYS A 68 -4.45 28.62 -10.20
N GLN A 69 -3.13 28.69 -10.34
CA GLN A 69 -2.18 27.96 -9.50
C GLN A 69 -2.22 28.43 -8.05
N LYS A 70 -2.25 29.75 -7.80
CA LYS A 70 -2.42 30.35 -6.46
C LYS A 70 -3.78 29.97 -5.84
N LYS A 71 -4.88 30.04 -6.60
CA LYS A 71 -6.22 29.63 -6.15
C LYS A 71 -6.29 28.13 -5.84
N ASN A 72 -5.66 27.27 -6.66
CA ASN A 72 -5.63 25.85 -6.42
C ASN A 72 -4.70 25.47 -5.26
N ALA A 73 -3.57 26.15 -5.09
CA ALA A 73 -2.69 25.99 -3.92
C ALA A 73 -3.35 26.48 -2.63
N ALA A 74 -4.05 27.62 -2.66
CA ALA A 74 -4.83 28.14 -1.55
C ALA A 74 -6.04 27.24 -1.23
N ALA A 75 -6.72 26.69 -2.23
CA ALA A 75 -7.79 25.72 -2.04
C ALA A 75 -7.27 24.38 -1.48
N ALA A 76 -6.08 23.93 -1.90
CA ALA A 76 -5.43 22.74 -1.34
C ALA A 76 -4.94 23.00 0.09
N SER A 77 -4.46 24.20 0.40
CA SER A 77 -4.07 24.61 1.77
C SER A 77 -5.27 24.78 2.70
N ASN A 78 -6.39 25.33 2.22
CA ASN A 78 -7.62 25.48 3.00
C ASN A 78 -8.42 24.18 3.15
N ASN A 79 -8.27 23.20 2.26
CA ASN A 79 -8.93 21.90 2.38
C ASN A 79 -8.17 20.90 3.28
N ASN A 80 -6.96 21.20 3.72
CA ASN A 80 -6.23 20.43 4.74
C ASN A 80 -6.67 20.75 6.18
N GLY A 81 -7.81 21.40 6.36
CA GLY A 81 -8.45 21.55 7.65
C GLY A 81 -8.89 20.19 8.20
N GLU A 82 -8.21 19.73 9.24
CA GLU A 82 -8.54 18.78 10.32
C GLU A 82 -9.58 17.66 10.11
N LYS A 83 -10.37 17.61 9.02
CA LYS A 83 -11.45 16.64 8.79
C LYS A 83 -10.97 15.46 7.95
N LEU A 84 -10.89 14.27 8.58
CA LEU A 84 -10.62 13.01 7.88
C LEU A 84 -11.76 12.62 6.92
N TRP A 85 -13.01 12.74 7.39
CA TRP A 85 -14.21 12.31 6.68
C TRP A 85 -14.67 13.33 5.64
N THR A 86 -13.96 13.39 4.50
CA THR A 86 -14.38 14.16 3.34
C THR A 86 -15.16 13.28 2.36
N PRO A 87 -16.07 13.82 1.52
CA PRO A 87 -16.78 13.01 0.51
C PRO A 87 -15.82 12.25 -0.42
N SER A 88 -14.71 12.88 -0.84
CA SER A 88 -13.72 12.24 -1.69
C SER A 88 -13.03 11.05 -0.99
N TYR A 89 -12.74 11.17 0.30
CA TYR A 89 -12.16 10.08 1.08
C TYR A 89 -13.15 8.92 1.25
N ILE A 90 -14.44 9.21 1.51
CA ILE A 90 -15.48 8.18 1.63
C ILE A 90 -15.66 7.46 0.28
N PHE A 91 -15.73 8.20 -0.84
CA PHE A 91 -15.84 7.58 -2.17
C PHE A 91 -14.63 6.71 -2.49
N ASP A 92 -13.42 7.14 -2.15
CA ASP A 92 -12.21 6.35 -2.40
C ASP A 92 -12.20 5.04 -1.60
N ILE A 93 -12.62 5.06 -0.32
CA ILE A 93 -12.81 3.84 0.48
C ILE A 93 -13.86 2.92 -0.13
N MET A 94 -15.00 3.46 -0.56
CA MET A 94 -16.06 2.66 -1.19
C MET A 94 -15.60 2.03 -2.50
N ILE A 95 -14.93 2.81 -3.35
CA ILE A 95 -14.38 2.31 -4.61
C ILE A 95 -13.35 1.20 -4.34
N ASN A 96 -12.42 1.44 -3.41
CA ASN A 96 -11.42 0.45 -3.03
C ASN A 96 -12.06 -0.85 -2.50
N PHE A 97 -13.07 -0.74 -1.62
CA PHE A 97 -13.83 -1.89 -1.14
C PHE A 97 -14.44 -2.69 -2.31
N LEU A 98 -15.16 -2.03 -3.22
CA LEU A 98 -15.80 -2.69 -4.35
C LEU A 98 -14.79 -3.31 -5.34
N VAL A 99 -13.66 -2.64 -5.61
CA VAL A 99 -12.56 -3.17 -6.44
C VAL A 99 -12.02 -4.46 -5.85
N TYR A 100 -11.82 -4.51 -4.53
CA TYR A 100 -11.35 -5.72 -3.86
C TYR A 100 -12.42 -6.81 -3.72
N VAL A 101 -13.71 -6.46 -3.60
CA VAL A 101 -14.82 -7.46 -3.67
C VAL A 101 -14.79 -8.19 -5.02
N VAL A 102 -14.73 -7.44 -6.12
CA VAL A 102 -14.63 -8.02 -7.47
C VAL A 102 -13.35 -8.85 -7.64
N HIS A 103 -12.21 -8.35 -7.11
CA HIS A 103 -10.95 -9.08 -7.14
C HIS A 103 -11.05 -10.44 -6.46
N PHE A 104 -11.48 -10.48 -5.19
CA PHE A 104 -11.57 -11.73 -4.43
C PHE A 104 -12.64 -12.67 -4.96
N GLN A 105 -13.78 -12.14 -5.45
CA GLN A 105 -14.81 -12.93 -6.10
C GLN A 105 -14.27 -13.64 -7.34
N LEU A 106 -13.62 -12.89 -8.24
CA LEU A 106 -13.09 -13.45 -9.49
C LEU A 106 -11.83 -14.31 -9.29
N MET A 107 -11.11 -14.16 -8.20
CA MET A 107 -9.97 -15.02 -7.90
C MET A 107 -10.41 -16.49 -7.74
N LEU A 108 -11.48 -16.72 -6.98
CA LEU A 108 -12.04 -18.07 -6.79
C LEU A 108 -12.85 -18.51 -8.00
N TRP A 109 -13.70 -17.64 -8.54
CA TRP A 109 -14.57 -17.91 -9.68
C TRP A 109 -13.77 -18.34 -10.92
N SER A 110 -12.64 -17.71 -11.23
CA SER A 110 -11.89 -17.95 -12.45
C SER A 110 -11.33 -19.36 -12.57
N THR A 111 -10.90 -19.96 -11.48
CA THR A 111 -10.42 -21.34 -11.44
C THR A 111 -11.55 -22.31 -11.74
N SER A 112 -12.68 -22.19 -11.06
CA SER A 112 -13.86 -23.02 -11.26
C SER A 112 -14.44 -22.88 -12.69
N TYR A 113 -14.51 -21.64 -13.19
CA TYR A 113 -14.98 -21.37 -14.54
C TYR A 113 -14.10 -22.01 -15.62
N ALA A 114 -12.77 -21.88 -15.47
CA ALA A 114 -11.83 -22.47 -16.44
C ALA A 114 -11.95 -24.00 -16.52
N ILE A 115 -12.10 -24.67 -15.38
CA ILE A 115 -12.31 -26.12 -15.32
C ILE A 115 -13.64 -26.50 -15.97
N SER A 116 -14.73 -25.84 -15.57
CA SER A 116 -16.09 -26.18 -16.03
C SER A 116 -16.29 -25.89 -17.51
N ASN A 117 -15.75 -24.76 -18.02
CA ASN A 117 -16.04 -24.31 -19.38
C ASN A 117 -15.12 -24.91 -20.44
N TRP A 118 -13.85 -25.20 -20.10
CA TRP A 118 -12.85 -25.70 -21.05
C TRP A 118 -12.24 -27.04 -20.65
N ASN A 119 -12.70 -27.67 -19.57
CA ASN A 119 -12.21 -28.97 -19.07
C ASN A 119 -10.67 -29.06 -18.98
N VAL A 120 -10.05 -27.96 -18.52
CA VAL A 120 -8.59 -27.86 -18.35
C VAL A 120 -8.13 -28.44 -17.03
N SER A 121 -6.83 -28.77 -16.93
CA SER A 121 -6.24 -29.23 -15.68
C SER A 121 -6.29 -28.17 -14.60
N LEU A 122 -6.30 -28.59 -13.32
CA LEU A 122 -6.25 -27.69 -12.16
C LEU A 122 -5.03 -26.76 -12.21
N SER A 123 -3.90 -27.25 -12.72
CA SER A 123 -2.68 -26.45 -12.91
C SER A 123 -2.90 -25.30 -13.90
N THR A 124 -3.53 -25.56 -15.04
CA THR A 124 -3.85 -24.54 -16.04
C THR A 124 -4.86 -23.51 -15.51
N ALA A 125 -5.88 -23.98 -14.81
CA ALA A 125 -6.87 -23.10 -14.17
C ALA A 125 -6.25 -22.24 -13.07
N GLY A 126 -5.35 -22.80 -12.26
CA GLY A 126 -4.57 -22.07 -11.27
C GLY A 126 -3.63 -21.02 -11.88
N ALA A 127 -2.99 -21.36 -13.02
CA ALA A 127 -2.17 -20.39 -13.76
C ALA A 127 -3.01 -19.20 -14.26
N ALA A 128 -4.23 -19.43 -14.73
CA ALA A 128 -5.14 -18.35 -15.12
C ALA A 128 -5.45 -17.39 -13.97
N SER A 129 -5.65 -17.92 -12.76
CA SER A 129 -5.82 -17.07 -11.55
C SER A 129 -4.54 -16.34 -11.18
N GLY A 130 -3.38 -17.01 -11.26
CA GLY A 130 -2.07 -16.44 -10.93
C GLY A 130 -1.63 -15.31 -11.87
N LEU A 131 -1.95 -15.40 -13.17
CA LEU A 131 -1.63 -14.36 -14.15
C LEU A 131 -2.24 -13.00 -13.82
N PHE A 132 -3.37 -12.97 -13.13
CA PHE A 132 -3.92 -11.71 -12.62
C PHE A 132 -2.96 -11.00 -11.65
N ILE A 133 -2.36 -11.75 -10.71
CA ILE A 133 -1.39 -11.19 -9.74
C ILE A 133 -0.14 -10.71 -10.46
N VAL A 134 0.34 -11.49 -11.45
CA VAL A 134 1.48 -11.11 -12.30
C VAL A 134 1.18 -9.79 -13.04
N GLY A 135 0.01 -9.67 -13.65
CA GLY A 135 -0.43 -8.43 -14.30
C GLY A 135 -0.48 -7.24 -13.33
N ALA A 136 -1.01 -7.45 -12.13
CA ALA A 136 -1.06 -6.41 -11.10
C ALA A 136 0.34 -5.91 -10.72
N LEU A 137 1.30 -6.82 -10.51
CA LEU A 137 2.70 -6.47 -10.21
C LEU A 137 3.33 -5.63 -11.33
N PHE A 138 3.17 -6.05 -12.59
CA PHE A 138 3.70 -5.32 -13.74
C PHE A 138 3.15 -3.91 -13.87
N ALA A 139 1.88 -3.69 -13.56
CA ALA A 139 1.27 -2.37 -13.66
C ALA A 139 1.53 -1.47 -12.44
N ARG A 140 1.69 -2.03 -11.23
CA ARG A 140 1.95 -1.24 -10.01
C ARG A 140 3.24 -0.43 -10.11
N ILE A 141 4.30 -1.01 -10.67
CA ILE A 141 5.62 -0.39 -10.78
C ILE A 141 5.56 0.91 -11.59
N PRO A 142 5.11 0.91 -12.87
CA PRO A 142 4.98 2.15 -13.65
C PRO A 142 3.88 3.06 -13.10
N ALA A 143 2.74 2.52 -12.60
CA ALA A 143 1.69 3.33 -12.02
C ALA A 143 2.23 4.17 -10.84
N GLY A 144 2.98 3.58 -9.93
CA GLY A 144 3.55 4.30 -8.80
C GLY A 144 4.56 5.38 -9.21
N ARG A 145 5.38 5.13 -10.24
CA ARG A 145 6.37 6.09 -10.76
C ARG A 145 5.70 7.26 -11.48
N TYR A 146 4.77 6.97 -12.39
CA TYR A 146 4.27 7.97 -13.34
C TYR A 146 2.92 8.58 -12.92
N ILE A 147 2.34 8.22 -11.76
CA ILE A 147 1.03 8.69 -11.30
C ILE A 147 0.95 10.23 -11.20
N ASP A 148 2.00 10.88 -10.67
CA ASP A 148 2.03 12.33 -10.54
C ASP A 148 2.28 13.03 -11.89
N LEU A 149 2.98 12.38 -12.85
CA LEU A 149 3.20 12.89 -14.20
C LEU A 149 1.94 12.79 -15.06
N ILE A 150 1.27 11.63 -15.05
CA ILE A 150 0.04 11.38 -15.81
C ILE A 150 -1.13 12.21 -15.23
N GLY A 151 -1.09 12.43 -13.91
CA GLY A 151 -2.17 12.97 -13.11
C GLY A 151 -2.92 11.84 -12.37
N ARG A 152 -3.06 11.98 -11.07
CA ARG A 152 -3.70 10.98 -10.19
C ARG A 152 -5.11 10.64 -10.64
N ARG A 153 -5.92 11.66 -10.93
CA ARG A 153 -7.29 11.50 -11.40
C ARG A 153 -7.36 10.80 -12.76
N LYS A 154 -6.48 11.17 -13.71
CA LYS A 154 -6.44 10.57 -15.04
C LYS A 154 -6.10 9.08 -14.97
N LEU A 155 -5.05 8.72 -14.22
CA LEU A 155 -4.66 7.32 -14.04
C LEU A 155 -5.76 6.52 -13.34
N PHE A 156 -6.41 7.08 -12.33
CA PHE A 156 -7.51 6.43 -11.61
C PHE A 156 -8.71 6.16 -12.49
N LEU A 157 -9.15 7.17 -13.29
CA LEU A 157 -10.26 7.01 -14.25
C LEU A 157 -9.92 6.02 -15.36
N ALA A 158 -8.72 6.08 -15.93
CA ALA A 158 -8.27 5.14 -16.95
C ALA A 158 -8.20 3.71 -16.38
N GLY A 159 -7.71 3.56 -15.14
CA GLY A 159 -7.65 2.28 -14.44
C GLY A 159 -9.04 1.69 -14.21
N THR A 160 -9.98 2.46 -13.62
CA THR A 160 -11.35 2.00 -13.36
C THR A 160 -12.13 1.71 -14.65
N ALA A 161 -11.95 2.51 -15.70
CA ALA A 161 -12.53 2.25 -17.02
C ALA A 161 -11.98 0.95 -17.63
N SER A 162 -10.65 0.75 -17.61
CA SER A 162 -10.02 -0.47 -18.07
C SER A 162 -10.48 -1.68 -17.25
N TYR A 163 -10.61 -1.51 -15.93
CA TYR A 163 -11.09 -2.56 -15.02
C TYR A 163 -12.51 -3.03 -15.42
N PHE A 164 -13.40 -2.09 -15.73
CA PHE A 164 -14.74 -2.39 -16.24
C PHE A 164 -14.71 -3.10 -17.61
N VAL A 165 -13.92 -2.60 -18.57
CA VAL A 165 -13.82 -3.20 -19.90
C VAL A 165 -13.29 -4.64 -19.82
N MET A 166 -12.28 -4.91 -18.97
CA MET A 166 -11.74 -6.27 -18.82
C MET A 166 -12.75 -7.25 -18.27
N ILE A 167 -13.68 -6.84 -17.42
CA ILE A 167 -14.80 -7.68 -16.94
C ILE A 167 -15.71 -8.09 -18.11
N LEU A 168 -16.05 -7.14 -18.98
CA LEU A 168 -16.89 -7.44 -20.16
C LEU A 168 -16.22 -8.42 -21.13
N LEU A 169 -14.89 -8.34 -21.27
CA LEU A 169 -14.13 -9.24 -22.14
C LEU A 169 -14.17 -10.72 -21.71
N TYR A 170 -14.47 -11.02 -20.43
CA TYR A 170 -14.65 -12.42 -20.02
C TYR A 170 -15.82 -13.11 -20.73
N LEU A 171 -16.86 -12.38 -21.12
CA LEU A 171 -18.00 -12.91 -21.88
C LEU A 171 -17.61 -13.30 -23.33
N LEU A 172 -16.51 -12.79 -23.82
CA LEU A 172 -16.05 -12.97 -25.21
C LEU A 172 -14.86 -13.94 -25.32
N CYS A 173 -14.47 -14.63 -24.25
CA CYS A 173 -13.31 -15.52 -24.24
C CYS A 173 -13.65 -16.87 -24.91
N PRO A 174 -13.12 -17.19 -26.11
CA PRO A 174 -13.44 -18.41 -26.84
C PRO A 174 -12.67 -19.63 -26.31
N ASN A 175 -11.55 -19.43 -25.62
CA ASN A 175 -10.70 -20.50 -25.09
C ASN A 175 -9.90 -20.01 -23.86
N VAL A 176 -9.29 -20.97 -23.16
CA VAL A 176 -8.54 -20.71 -21.93
C VAL A 176 -7.34 -19.76 -22.13
N TYR A 177 -6.68 -19.79 -23.29
CA TYR A 177 -5.51 -18.93 -23.54
C TYR A 177 -5.89 -17.46 -23.66
N VAL A 178 -6.99 -17.16 -24.38
CA VAL A 178 -7.56 -15.81 -24.44
C VAL A 178 -8.03 -15.36 -23.06
N PHE A 179 -8.68 -16.26 -22.30
CA PHE A 179 -9.05 -16.00 -20.92
C PHE A 179 -7.84 -15.65 -20.03
N MET A 180 -6.74 -16.39 -20.15
CA MET A 180 -5.49 -16.12 -19.45
C MET A 180 -4.90 -14.75 -19.81
N ALA A 181 -4.93 -14.38 -21.10
CA ALA A 181 -4.51 -13.06 -21.55
C ALA A 181 -5.39 -11.94 -20.96
N VAL A 182 -6.71 -12.12 -20.97
CA VAL A 182 -7.65 -11.17 -20.32
C VAL A 182 -7.39 -11.09 -18.81
N ARG A 183 -7.11 -12.21 -18.14
CA ARG A 183 -6.75 -12.22 -16.70
C ARG A 183 -5.49 -11.39 -16.42
N LEU A 184 -4.45 -11.51 -17.27
CA LEU A 184 -3.23 -10.70 -17.14
C LEU A 184 -3.54 -9.21 -17.29
N LEU A 185 -4.27 -8.82 -18.34
CA LEU A 185 -4.63 -7.41 -18.59
C LEU A 185 -5.57 -6.86 -17.51
N HIS A 186 -6.51 -7.68 -17.03
CA HIS A 186 -7.37 -7.31 -15.92
C HIS A 186 -6.58 -7.08 -14.62
N GLY A 187 -5.56 -7.93 -14.36
CA GLY A 187 -4.61 -7.72 -13.28
C GLY A 187 -3.86 -6.39 -13.41
N MET A 188 -3.44 -6.02 -14.63
CA MET A 188 -2.80 -4.71 -14.87
C MET A 188 -3.75 -3.54 -14.56
N ALA A 189 -5.02 -3.64 -14.97
CA ALA A 189 -6.04 -2.63 -14.65
C ALA A 189 -6.26 -2.52 -13.13
N PHE A 190 -6.35 -3.67 -12.42
CA PHE A 190 -6.44 -3.72 -10.96
C PHE A 190 -5.23 -3.09 -10.28
N GLY A 191 -4.01 -3.46 -10.71
CA GLY A 191 -2.77 -2.94 -10.13
C GLY A 191 -2.67 -1.42 -10.27
N SER A 192 -3.01 -0.88 -11.43
CA SER A 192 -3.06 0.57 -11.68
C SER A 192 -4.12 1.26 -10.82
N THR A 193 -5.35 0.72 -10.79
CA THR A 193 -6.48 1.28 -10.03
C THR A 193 -6.20 1.30 -8.53
N SER A 194 -5.77 0.17 -7.96
CA SER A 194 -5.52 0.05 -6.52
C SER A 194 -4.31 0.88 -6.06
N THR A 195 -3.27 1.02 -6.90
CA THR A 195 -2.14 1.91 -6.62
C THR A 195 -2.58 3.37 -6.67
N ALA A 196 -3.42 3.75 -7.65
CA ALA A 196 -3.95 5.10 -7.74
C ALA A 196 -4.86 5.44 -6.56
N ALA A 197 -5.84 4.58 -6.20
CA ALA A 197 -6.70 4.74 -5.03
C ALA A 197 -5.87 4.92 -3.76
N SER A 198 -4.88 4.06 -3.54
CA SER A 198 -4.01 4.11 -2.37
C SER A 198 -3.14 5.37 -2.31
N THR A 199 -2.71 5.90 -3.46
CA THR A 199 -1.98 7.17 -3.55
C THR A 199 -2.90 8.36 -3.31
N ILE A 200 -4.14 8.29 -3.79
CA ILE A 200 -5.18 9.31 -3.60
C ILE A 200 -5.55 9.41 -2.12
N VAL A 201 -5.83 8.27 -1.46
CA VAL A 201 -6.15 8.27 -0.03
C VAL A 201 -5.01 8.85 0.80
N ALA A 202 -3.76 8.51 0.47
CA ALA A 202 -2.59 9.05 1.16
C ALA A 202 -2.43 10.57 0.98
N ALA A 203 -2.96 11.13 -0.10
CA ALA A 203 -2.97 12.56 -0.36
C ALA A 203 -4.19 13.29 0.26
N LEU A 204 -5.32 12.59 0.44
CA LEU A 204 -6.53 13.13 1.05
C LEU A 204 -6.46 13.15 2.59
N VAL A 205 -5.74 12.21 3.18
CA VAL A 205 -5.64 12.05 4.64
C VAL A 205 -4.68 13.08 5.23
N PRO A 206 -5.07 13.82 6.29
CA PRO A 206 -4.16 14.69 7.02
C PRO A 206 -2.96 13.90 7.57
N ILE A 207 -1.76 14.49 7.53
CA ILE A 207 -0.51 13.81 7.93
C ILE A 207 -0.58 13.26 9.37
N HIS A 208 -1.23 14.00 10.29
CA HIS A 208 -1.36 13.59 11.69
C HIS A 208 -2.38 12.46 11.92
N LYS A 209 -3.21 12.12 10.91
CA LYS A 209 -4.20 11.03 10.93
C LYS A 209 -3.88 9.94 9.90
N MET A 210 -2.63 9.85 9.42
CA MET A 210 -2.23 8.93 8.35
C MET A 210 -2.49 7.47 8.74
N GLY A 211 -2.19 7.09 9.98
CA GLY A 211 -2.44 5.73 10.47
C GLY A 211 -3.92 5.41 10.52
N THR A 212 -4.73 6.29 11.09
CA THR A 212 -6.18 6.14 11.17
C THR A 212 -6.81 6.12 9.78
N GLY A 213 -6.42 7.05 8.89
CA GLY A 213 -6.97 7.14 7.54
C GLY A 213 -6.65 5.93 6.67
N ILE A 214 -5.40 5.48 6.63
CA ILE A 214 -5.03 4.26 5.91
C ILE A 214 -5.63 3.02 6.60
N GLY A 215 -5.77 3.03 7.91
CA GLY A 215 -6.44 1.97 8.67
C GLY A 215 -7.87 1.73 8.18
N TYR A 216 -8.69 2.78 8.07
CA TYR A 216 -10.05 2.69 7.53
C TYR A 216 -10.08 2.31 6.05
N PHE A 217 -9.16 2.83 5.24
CA PHE A 217 -9.05 2.44 3.83
C PHE A 217 -8.78 0.95 3.66
N THR A 218 -7.86 0.39 4.45
CA THR A 218 -7.52 -1.04 4.38
C THR A 218 -8.54 -1.95 5.06
N LEU A 219 -9.41 -1.39 5.94
CA LEU A 219 -10.55 -2.12 6.51
C LEU A 219 -11.50 -2.60 5.41
N GLY A 220 -11.74 -1.78 4.37
CA GLY A 220 -12.51 -2.17 3.20
C GLY A 220 -11.94 -3.41 2.51
N VAL A 221 -10.62 -3.51 2.39
CA VAL A 221 -9.95 -4.70 1.82
C VAL A 221 -10.21 -5.95 2.65
N THR A 222 -10.14 -5.85 3.98
CA THR A 222 -10.42 -6.97 4.89
C THR A 222 -11.88 -7.44 4.77
N LEU A 223 -12.82 -6.50 4.70
CA LEU A 223 -14.23 -6.84 4.52
C LEU A 223 -14.47 -7.49 3.15
N ALA A 224 -13.82 -6.97 2.10
CA ALA A 224 -13.91 -7.52 0.75
C ALA A 224 -13.35 -8.95 0.66
N SER A 225 -12.32 -9.29 1.45
CA SER A 225 -11.75 -10.64 1.48
C SER A 225 -12.69 -11.70 2.08
N ALA A 226 -13.73 -11.29 2.80
CA ALA A 226 -14.80 -12.17 3.27
C ALA A 226 -15.99 -12.17 2.28
N VAL A 227 -16.43 -10.99 1.82
CA VAL A 227 -17.60 -10.82 0.95
C VAL A 227 -17.34 -11.41 -0.44
N GLY A 228 -16.14 -11.22 -1.01
CA GLY A 228 -15.81 -11.67 -2.37
C GLY A 228 -15.94 -13.19 -2.54
N PRO A 229 -15.24 -14.01 -1.75
CA PRO A 229 -15.35 -15.46 -1.80
C PRO A 229 -16.77 -15.97 -1.51
N PHE A 230 -17.50 -15.36 -0.58
CA PHE A 230 -18.90 -15.69 -0.31
C PHE A 230 -19.76 -15.53 -1.57
N LEU A 231 -19.65 -14.39 -2.26
CA LEU A 231 -20.34 -14.16 -3.52
C LEU A 231 -19.90 -15.15 -4.61
N ALA A 232 -18.60 -15.43 -4.72
CA ALA A 232 -18.08 -16.40 -5.69
C ALA A 232 -18.72 -17.78 -5.49
N LEU A 233 -18.73 -18.30 -4.26
CA LEU A 233 -19.31 -19.60 -3.94
C LEU A 233 -20.83 -19.63 -4.19
N THR A 234 -21.54 -18.55 -3.90
CA THR A 234 -22.98 -18.44 -4.17
C THR A 234 -23.27 -18.64 -5.66
N PHE A 235 -22.51 -18.00 -6.55
CA PHE A 235 -22.69 -18.15 -7.99
C PHE A 235 -22.18 -19.49 -8.52
N ILE A 236 -21.05 -20.01 -8.01
CA ILE A 236 -20.50 -21.31 -8.41
C ILE A 236 -21.46 -22.44 -8.04
N ASN A 237 -21.97 -22.46 -6.81
CA ASN A 237 -22.89 -23.50 -6.34
C ASN A 237 -24.25 -23.45 -7.07
N GLY A 238 -24.66 -22.25 -7.51
CA GLY A 238 -25.83 -22.08 -8.38
C GLY A 238 -25.61 -22.51 -9.83
N GLY A 239 -24.39 -22.85 -10.24
CA GLY A 239 -24.02 -23.21 -11.62
C GLY A 239 -24.10 -22.04 -12.60
N ASP A 240 -24.26 -20.83 -12.13
CA ASP A 240 -24.51 -19.64 -12.95
C ASP A 240 -23.29 -18.73 -13.03
N PHE A 241 -22.33 -19.15 -13.87
CA PHE A 241 -21.11 -18.38 -14.11
C PHE A 241 -21.37 -17.04 -14.84
N SER A 242 -22.41 -16.98 -15.69
CA SER A 242 -22.75 -15.78 -16.47
C SER A 242 -23.29 -14.67 -15.55
N SER A 243 -24.18 -15.00 -14.62
CA SER A 243 -24.73 -14.06 -13.64
C SER A 243 -23.62 -13.50 -12.73
N SER A 244 -22.59 -14.29 -12.42
CA SER A 244 -21.43 -13.79 -11.68
C SER A 244 -20.72 -12.65 -12.42
N ILE A 245 -20.46 -12.82 -13.73
CA ILE A 245 -19.83 -11.78 -14.56
C ILE A 245 -20.76 -10.56 -14.73
N THR A 246 -22.04 -10.79 -14.93
CA THR A 246 -23.03 -9.69 -15.01
C THR A 246 -23.06 -8.86 -13.73
N PHE A 247 -23.05 -9.53 -12.57
CA PHE A 247 -22.99 -8.87 -11.27
C PHE A 247 -21.67 -8.07 -11.10
N CYS A 248 -20.53 -8.68 -11.44
CA CYS A 248 -19.24 -7.97 -11.42
C CYS A 248 -19.22 -6.78 -12.39
N SER A 249 -19.86 -6.90 -13.57
CA SER A 249 -19.97 -5.80 -14.53
C SER A 249 -20.78 -4.62 -13.96
N ALA A 250 -21.89 -4.91 -13.28
CA ALA A 250 -22.66 -3.88 -12.59
C ALA A 250 -21.85 -3.19 -11.49
N LEU A 251 -21.12 -3.96 -10.67
CA LEU A 251 -20.27 -3.41 -9.62
C LEU A 251 -19.14 -2.53 -10.20
N THR A 252 -18.48 -2.99 -11.28
CA THR A 252 -17.39 -2.22 -11.90
C THR A 252 -17.88 -0.97 -12.63
N LEU A 253 -19.10 -0.99 -13.17
CA LEU A 253 -19.76 0.21 -13.66
C LEU A 253 -20.01 1.22 -12.53
N VAL A 254 -20.50 0.76 -11.37
CA VAL A 254 -20.67 1.62 -10.18
C VAL A 254 -19.31 2.20 -9.74
N ILE A 255 -18.24 1.38 -9.71
CA ILE A 255 -16.88 1.83 -9.42
C ILE A 255 -16.47 2.97 -10.36
N PHE A 256 -16.67 2.79 -11.67
CA PHE A 256 -16.33 3.80 -12.66
C PHE A 256 -17.14 5.10 -12.47
N VAL A 257 -18.45 5.01 -12.26
CA VAL A 257 -19.30 6.17 -12.00
C VAL A 257 -18.86 6.91 -10.74
N LEU A 258 -18.61 6.21 -9.63
CA LEU A 258 -18.12 6.82 -8.40
C LEU A 258 -16.75 7.48 -8.59
N SER A 259 -15.86 6.87 -9.40
CA SER A 259 -14.54 7.46 -9.70
C SER A 259 -14.63 8.78 -10.47
N CYS A 260 -15.68 8.98 -11.27
CA CYS A 260 -15.92 10.26 -11.94
C CYS A 260 -16.30 11.39 -10.96
N LEU A 261 -16.93 11.05 -9.81
CA LEU A 261 -17.41 12.01 -8.81
C LEU A 261 -16.31 12.43 -7.81
N ILE A 262 -15.24 11.69 -7.69
CA ILE A 262 -14.18 11.96 -6.73
C ILE A 262 -13.36 13.20 -7.11
N LYS A 263 -13.13 14.08 -6.14
CA LYS A 263 -12.22 15.22 -6.29
C LYS A 263 -10.84 14.80 -5.79
N VAL A 264 -9.91 14.67 -6.70
CA VAL A 264 -8.55 14.20 -6.43
C VAL A 264 -7.60 15.39 -6.32
N PRO A 265 -6.81 15.50 -5.24
CA PRO A 265 -5.76 16.50 -5.15
C PRO A 265 -4.63 16.15 -6.11
N GLU A 266 -4.49 16.95 -7.17
CA GLU A 266 -3.40 16.80 -8.13
C GLU A 266 -2.14 17.50 -7.62
N ARG A 267 -0.99 16.93 -7.95
CA ARG A 267 0.29 17.53 -7.66
C ARG A 267 0.76 18.37 -8.85
N ILE A 268 1.17 19.59 -8.58
CA ILE A 268 1.79 20.46 -9.59
C ILE A 268 3.28 20.09 -9.60
N LEU A 269 3.75 19.68 -10.78
CA LEU A 269 5.15 19.34 -11.00
C LEU A 269 5.90 20.56 -11.52
N THR A 270 7.12 20.75 -11.06
CA THR A 270 8.06 21.73 -11.62
C THR A 270 8.68 21.20 -12.91
N GLU A 271 9.19 22.08 -13.80
CA GLU A 271 9.84 21.67 -15.04
C GLU A 271 11.01 20.70 -14.79
N ARG A 272 11.81 20.94 -13.75
CA ARG A 272 12.90 20.04 -13.35
C ARG A 272 12.41 18.65 -12.91
N GLU A 273 11.26 18.59 -12.24
CA GLU A 273 10.66 17.30 -11.87
C GLU A 273 10.16 16.56 -13.11
N ILE A 274 9.62 17.28 -14.10
CA ILE A 274 9.17 16.70 -15.38
C ILE A 274 10.38 16.14 -16.15
N GLU A 275 11.49 16.89 -16.23
CA GLU A 275 12.72 16.41 -16.85
C GLU A 275 13.28 15.14 -16.20
N GLN A 276 13.18 15.00 -14.87
CA GLN A 276 13.57 13.79 -14.16
C GLN A 276 12.76 12.54 -14.59
N PHE A 277 11.52 12.70 -15.04
CA PHE A 277 10.74 11.57 -15.56
C PHE A 277 11.21 11.10 -16.95
N HIS A 278 11.88 11.96 -17.73
CA HIS A 278 12.48 11.58 -19.02
C HIS A 278 13.76 10.79 -18.86
N THR A 279 14.43 10.87 -17.69
CA THR A 279 15.63 10.09 -17.40
C THR A 279 15.21 8.76 -16.79
N PHE A 280 15.46 7.65 -17.50
CA PHE A 280 15.15 6.33 -16.99
C PHE A 280 16.21 5.88 -15.98
N SER A 281 15.77 5.59 -14.75
CA SER A 281 16.59 4.95 -13.73
C SER A 281 15.77 3.93 -12.95
N TRP A 282 16.24 2.70 -12.86
CA TRP A 282 15.58 1.66 -12.05
C TRP A 282 15.42 2.05 -10.58
N ARG A 283 16.30 2.93 -10.08
CA ARG A 283 16.27 3.41 -8.69
C ARG A 283 15.05 4.27 -8.39
N ASP A 284 14.43 4.86 -9.40
CA ASP A 284 13.28 5.75 -9.26
C ASP A 284 11.95 5.00 -9.16
N PHE A 285 11.95 3.69 -9.44
CA PHE A 285 10.76 2.83 -9.30
C PHE A 285 10.62 2.25 -7.90
N ILE A 286 11.60 2.43 -7.02
CA ILE A 286 11.61 1.88 -5.67
C ILE A 286 11.90 2.99 -4.67
N ALA A 287 10.98 3.21 -3.73
CA ALA A 287 11.16 4.15 -2.63
C ALA A 287 12.08 3.53 -1.56
N LYS A 288 13.39 3.80 -1.63
CA LYS A 288 14.40 3.23 -0.72
C LYS A 288 14.03 3.36 0.75
N ASN A 289 13.46 4.51 1.15
CA ASN A 289 13.07 4.77 2.53
C ASN A 289 11.91 3.87 3.00
N SER A 290 11.12 3.36 2.06
CA SER A 290 9.95 2.51 2.35
C SER A 290 10.26 1.02 2.23
N VAL A 291 11.39 0.61 1.62
CA VAL A 291 11.75 -0.81 1.41
C VAL A 291 11.77 -1.58 2.71
N ALA A 292 12.47 -1.07 3.72
CA ALA A 292 12.66 -1.81 4.96
C ALA A 292 11.34 -2.09 5.69
N ILE A 293 10.39 -1.12 5.71
CA ILE A 293 9.06 -1.35 6.28
C ILE A 293 8.20 -2.26 5.39
N SER A 294 8.35 -2.17 4.08
CA SER A 294 7.66 -3.03 3.12
C SER A 294 8.13 -4.48 3.17
N MET A 295 9.39 -4.73 3.57
CA MET A 295 9.89 -6.08 3.85
C MET A 295 9.20 -6.74 5.04
N VAL A 296 8.72 -5.97 6.02
CA VAL A 296 7.88 -6.51 7.10
C VAL A 296 6.53 -6.97 6.53
N ALA A 297 5.95 -6.21 5.62
CA ALA A 297 4.72 -6.60 4.92
C ALA A 297 4.94 -7.83 4.02
N PHE A 298 6.10 -7.96 3.36
CA PHE A 298 6.49 -9.15 2.59
C PHE A 298 6.50 -10.42 3.46
N VAL A 299 7.12 -10.37 4.65
CA VAL A 299 7.11 -11.48 5.61
C VAL A 299 5.68 -11.82 6.05
N GLY A 300 4.88 -10.80 6.38
CA GLY A 300 3.46 -10.99 6.69
C GLY A 300 2.69 -11.64 5.53
N GLY A 301 2.98 -11.23 4.30
CA GLY A 301 2.40 -11.79 3.07
C GLY A 301 2.71 -13.28 2.89
N ILE A 302 3.96 -13.70 3.12
CA ILE A 302 4.36 -15.12 3.11
C ILE A 302 3.53 -15.93 4.12
N CYS A 303 3.46 -15.46 5.37
CA CYS A 303 2.74 -16.18 6.42
C CYS A 303 1.22 -16.26 6.10
N TYR A 304 0.61 -15.15 5.69
CA TYR A 304 -0.81 -15.12 5.36
C TYR A 304 -1.16 -16.02 4.17
N SER A 305 -0.37 -15.95 3.09
CA SER A 305 -0.63 -16.76 1.89
C SER A 305 -0.46 -18.25 2.15
N THR A 306 0.43 -18.63 3.06
CA THR A 306 0.60 -20.00 3.51
C THR A 306 -0.67 -20.53 4.19
N VAL A 307 -1.28 -19.71 5.07
CA VAL A 307 -2.57 -20.02 5.69
C VAL A 307 -3.67 -20.13 4.63
N LEU A 308 -3.74 -19.15 3.72
CA LEU A 308 -4.76 -19.13 2.68
C LEU A 308 -4.70 -20.37 1.76
N SER A 309 -3.49 -20.88 1.50
CA SER A 309 -3.28 -21.98 0.57
C SER A 309 -3.38 -23.37 1.20
N TYR A 310 -3.00 -23.53 2.46
CA TYR A 310 -2.82 -24.86 3.04
C TYR A 310 -3.69 -25.16 4.26
N LEU A 311 -4.42 -24.20 4.80
CA LEU A 311 -5.19 -24.39 6.04
C LEU A 311 -6.28 -25.45 5.88
N GLY A 312 -7.00 -25.45 4.75
CA GLY A 312 -8.06 -26.43 4.51
C GLY A 312 -7.53 -27.86 4.45
N GLU A 313 -6.45 -28.08 3.71
CA GLU A 313 -5.80 -29.40 3.58
C GLU A 313 -5.16 -29.84 4.90
N TYR A 314 -4.56 -28.90 5.63
CA TYR A 314 -4.02 -29.16 6.98
C TYR A 314 -5.11 -29.60 7.94
N ALA A 315 -6.23 -28.88 8.00
CA ALA A 315 -7.36 -29.24 8.87
C ALA A 315 -7.94 -30.61 8.50
N ALA A 316 -8.12 -30.88 7.20
CA ALA A 316 -8.57 -32.19 6.72
C ALA A 316 -7.60 -33.33 7.07
N ALA A 317 -6.29 -33.12 6.90
CA ALA A 317 -5.26 -34.09 7.27
C ALA A 317 -5.23 -34.41 8.76
N LYS A 318 -5.64 -33.45 9.62
CA LYS A 318 -5.78 -33.62 11.07
C LYS A 318 -7.13 -34.18 11.53
N GLY A 319 -8.06 -34.45 10.61
CA GLY A 319 -9.40 -34.89 10.92
C GLY A 319 -10.25 -33.83 11.63
N MET A 320 -9.94 -32.56 11.48
CA MET A 320 -10.73 -31.46 12.01
C MET A 320 -12.03 -31.29 11.20
N ALA A 321 -13.07 -30.70 11.81
CA ALA A 321 -14.31 -30.45 11.12
C ALA A 321 -14.11 -29.42 10.01
N GLU A 322 -14.79 -29.59 8.87
CA GLU A 322 -14.78 -28.60 7.77
C GLU A 322 -15.19 -27.21 8.28
N LEU A 323 -16.09 -27.16 9.24
CA LEU A 323 -16.54 -25.95 9.92
C LEU A 323 -15.39 -25.22 10.64
N GLY A 324 -14.39 -25.94 11.17
CA GLY A 324 -13.24 -25.35 11.86
C GLY A 324 -12.41 -24.45 10.96
N GLY A 325 -12.16 -24.87 9.72
CA GLY A 325 -11.47 -24.05 8.70
C GLY A 325 -12.26 -22.80 8.31
N GLN A 326 -13.59 -22.90 8.20
CA GLN A 326 -14.45 -21.75 7.90
C GLN A 326 -14.49 -20.76 9.06
N LEU A 327 -14.64 -21.24 10.30
CA LEU A 327 -14.64 -20.42 11.51
C LEU A 327 -13.29 -19.70 11.73
N PHE A 328 -12.18 -20.31 11.31
CA PHE A 328 -10.87 -19.65 11.34
C PHE A 328 -10.88 -18.34 10.55
N PHE A 329 -11.36 -18.35 9.32
CA PHE A 329 -11.39 -17.13 8.49
C PHE A 329 -12.37 -16.09 9.01
N ILE A 330 -13.48 -16.51 9.64
CA ILE A 330 -14.42 -15.60 10.31
C ILE A 330 -13.72 -14.94 11.51
N ALA A 331 -13.02 -15.71 12.34
CA ALA A 331 -12.26 -15.19 13.48
C ALA A 331 -11.15 -14.24 13.05
N PHE A 332 -10.40 -14.61 12.01
CA PHE A 332 -9.39 -13.75 11.36
C PHE A 332 -9.99 -12.43 10.89
N ALA A 333 -11.10 -12.48 10.15
CA ALA A 333 -11.74 -11.28 9.61
C ALA A 333 -12.29 -10.38 10.73
N ALA A 334 -12.95 -10.96 11.74
CA ALA A 334 -13.48 -10.22 12.87
C ALA A 334 -12.39 -9.50 13.67
N THR A 335 -11.31 -10.21 14.02
CA THR A 335 -10.21 -9.61 14.78
C THR A 335 -9.43 -8.60 13.94
N SER A 336 -9.21 -8.88 12.65
CA SER A 336 -8.59 -7.94 11.72
C SER A 336 -9.42 -6.66 11.57
N PHE A 337 -10.75 -6.79 11.50
CA PHE A 337 -11.67 -5.66 11.43
C PHE A 337 -11.59 -4.79 12.70
N LEU A 338 -11.69 -5.41 13.87
CA LEU A 338 -11.65 -4.72 15.15
C LEU A 338 -10.29 -4.09 15.46
N SER A 339 -9.20 -4.70 15.02
CA SER A 339 -7.84 -4.19 15.28
C SER A 339 -7.50 -2.93 14.46
N ARG A 340 -8.12 -2.71 13.28
CA ARG A 340 -7.76 -1.61 12.37
C ARG A 340 -7.93 -0.21 12.96
N PRO A 341 -9.08 0.18 13.56
CA PRO A 341 -9.23 1.49 14.18
C PRO A 341 -8.24 1.70 15.32
N LEU A 342 -8.03 0.65 16.15
CA LEU A 342 -7.08 0.70 17.26
C LEU A 342 -5.63 0.86 16.76
N THR A 343 -5.24 0.09 15.76
CA THR A 343 -3.92 0.16 15.12
C THR A 343 -3.66 1.54 14.54
N GLY A 344 -4.64 2.10 13.82
CA GLY A 344 -4.52 3.43 13.24
C GLY A 344 -4.36 4.51 14.29
N TRP A 345 -5.18 4.47 15.35
CA TRP A 345 -5.09 5.41 16.47
C TRP A 345 -3.76 5.31 17.24
N LEU A 346 -3.32 4.07 17.53
CA LEU A 346 -2.04 3.84 18.21
C LEU A 346 -0.87 4.33 17.35
N LEU A 347 -0.92 4.10 16.05
CA LEU A 347 0.11 4.55 15.11
C LEU A 347 0.22 6.07 15.10
N ASP A 348 -0.91 6.76 15.06
CA ASP A 348 -0.94 8.22 15.02
C ASP A 348 -0.50 8.87 16.33
N ASN A 349 -0.83 8.27 17.49
CA ASN A 349 -0.61 8.89 18.79
C ASN A 349 0.64 8.36 19.52
N LYS A 350 1.00 7.08 19.33
CA LYS A 350 2.10 6.44 20.07
C LYS A 350 3.25 5.97 19.17
N GLY A 351 3.07 6.06 17.84
CA GLY A 351 4.08 5.71 16.85
C GLY A 351 4.09 4.23 16.45
N GLY A 352 4.89 3.91 15.41
CA GLY A 352 4.88 2.62 14.75
C GLY A 352 5.39 1.45 15.59
N ASN A 353 6.35 1.69 16.49
CA ASN A 353 6.91 0.61 17.32
C ASN A 353 5.87 -0.02 18.25
N VAL A 354 4.95 0.80 18.82
CA VAL A 354 3.89 0.32 19.71
C VAL A 354 2.89 -0.56 18.99
N VAL A 355 2.77 -0.42 17.68
CA VAL A 355 1.90 -1.25 16.83
C VAL A 355 2.64 -2.47 16.30
N LEU A 356 3.81 -2.27 15.71
CA LEU A 356 4.50 -3.32 14.94
C LEU A 356 5.08 -4.43 15.81
N TYR A 357 5.64 -4.12 16.99
CA TYR A 357 6.15 -5.17 17.88
C TYR A 357 5.06 -6.13 18.34
N PRO A 358 3.94 -5.67 18.94
CA PRO A 358 2.86 -6.58 19.33
C PRO A 358 2.28 -7.34 18.12
N SER A 359 2.13 -6.67 16.98
CA SER A 359 1.57 -7.31 15.79
C SER A 359 2.46 -8.43 15.23
N LEU A 360 3.78 -8.22 15.21
CA LEU A 360 4.75 -9.25 14.79
C LEU A 360 4.79 -10.42 15.79
N VAL A 361 4.71 -10.13 17.10
CA VAL A 361 4.60 -11.19 18.13
C VAL A 361 3.30 -11.97 17.93
N LEU A 362 2.17 -11.31 17.70
CA LEU A 362 0.90 -11.99 17.42
C LEU A 362 0.98 -12.85 16.15
N LEU A 363 1.71 -12.41 15.12
CA LEU A 363 1.94 -13.20 13.90
C LEU A 363 2.74 -14.46 14.20
N VAL A 364 3.84 -14.35 14.97
CA VAL A 364 4.65 -15.52 15.42
C VAL A 364 3.79 -16.49 16.22
N LEU A 365 3.04 -15.98 17.21
CA LEU A 365 2.16 -16.78 18.04
C LEU A 365 1.07 -17.46 17.22
N SER A 366 0.49 -16.77 16.25
CA SER A 366 -0.51 -17.34 15.34
C SER A 366 0.05 -18.53 14.57
N MET A 367 1.19 -18.38 13.91
CA MET A 367 1.82 -19.46 13.14
C MET A 367 2.19 -20.65 14.04
N ALA A 368 2.72 -20.39 15.24
CA ALA A 368 3.04 -21.43 16.22
C ALA A 368 1.76 -22.15 16.72
N THR A 369 0.68 -21.40 16.98
CA THR A 369 -0.60 -21.96 17.42
C THR A 369 -1.21 -22.84 16.34
N ILE A 370 -1.16 -22.42 15.07
CA ILE A 370 -1.64 -23.24 13.95
C ILE A 370 -0.79 -24.53 13.84
N ALA A 371 0.55 -24.43 13.95
CA ALA A 371 1.45 -25.58 13.84
C ALA A 371 1.13 -26.70 14.85
N ILE A 372 0.73 -26.33 16.07
CA ILE A 372 0.37 -27.29 17.14
C ILE A 372 -1.13 -27.60 17.21
N ALA A 373 -1.94 -27.06 16.28
CA ALA A 373 -3.38 -27.26 16.34
C ALA A 373 -3.74 -28.75 16.17
N GLY A 374 -4.42 -29.29 17.16
CA GLY A 374 -4.97 -30.65 17.18
C GLY A 374 -6.49 -30.69 17.25
N ASN A 375 -7.14 -29.53 17.29
CA ASN A 375 -8.61 -29.36 17.30
C ASN A 375 -9.02 -27.99 16.78
N ASP A 376 -10.32 -27.85 16.48
CA ASP A 376 -10.91 -26.65 15.90
C ASP A 376 -10.77 -25.41 16.79
N TYR A 377 -10.78 -25.55 18.12
CA TYR A 377 -10.68 -24.40 19.04
C TYR A 377 -9.27 -23.78 19.02
N VAL A 378 -8.22 -24.61 18.95
CA VAL A 378 -6.83 -24.14 18.82
C VAL A 378 -6.63 -23.50 17.45
N LEU A 379 -7.22 -24.07 16.40
CA LEU A 379 -7.19 -23.49 15.06
C LEU A 379 -7.87 -22.11 15.05
N LEU A 380 -9.05 -21.99 15.69
CA LEU A 380 -9.77 -20.72 15.84
C LEU A 380 -8.94 -19.67 16.58
N ALA A 381 -8.26 -20.05 17.67
CA ALA A 381 -7.34 -19.17 18.38
C ALA A 381 -6.21 -18.67 17.48
N GLY A 382 -5.66 -19.53 16.61
CA GLY A 382 -4.70 -19.15 15.58
C GLY A 382 -5.24 -18.07 14.63
N GLY A 383 -6.53 -18.19 14.24
CA GLY A 383 -7.22 -17.22 13.40
C GLY A 383 -7.39 -15.86 14.08
N LEU A 384 -7.80 -15.84 15.36
CA LEU A 384 -7.89 -14.61 16.16
C LEU A 384 -6.53 -13.88 16.24
N LEU A 385 -5.46 -14.64 16.54
CA LEU A 385 -4.10 -14.10 16.61
C LEU A 385 -3.62 -13.57 15.24
N LEU A 386 -3.93 -14.28 14.15
CA LEU A 386 -3.57 -13.87 12.80
C LEU A 386 -4.26 -12.53 12.43
N GLY A 387 -5.53 -12.40 12.76
CA GLY A 387 -6.28 -11.17 12.47
C GLY A 387 -5.70 -9.95 13.18
N GLY A 388 -5.37 -10.08 14.46
CA GLY A 388 -4.70 -9.05 15.23
C GLY A 388 -3.28 -8.74 14.74
N GLY A 389 -2.52 -9.76 14.36
CA GLY A 389 -1.15 -9.64 13.87
C GLY A 389 -1.07 -9.13 12.44
N TYR A 390 -1.43 -9.96 11.47
CA TYR A 390 -1.33 -9.63 10.04
C TYR A 390 -2.20 -8.44 9.64
N GLY A 391 -3.44 -8.38 10.15
CA GLY A 391 -4.33 -7.25 9.92
C GLY A 391 -3.68 -5.92 10.30
N SER A 392 -3.08 -5.85 11.48
CA SER A 392 -2.40 -4.65 11.97
C SER A 392 -1.09 -4.36 11.21
N ILE A 393 -0.29 -5.39 10.87
CA ILE A 393 0.95 -5.24 10.10
C ILE A 393 0.66 -4.59 8.75
N THR A 394 -0.32 -5.07 8.01
CA THR A 394 -0.62 -4.54 6.66
C THR A 394 -1.03 -3.07 6.70
N ALA A 395 -1.89 -2.66 7.63
CA ALA A 395 -2.30 -1.27 7.78
C ALA A 395 -1.14 -0.37 8.23
N ALA A 396 -0.40 -0.80 9.26
CA ALA A 396 0.70 0.00 9.81
C ALA A 396 1.86 0.12 8.82
N CYS A 397 2.26 -0.97 8.16
CA CYS A 397 3.35 -0.93 7.17
C CYS A 397 3.00 -0.06 5.97
N HIS A 398 1.75 -0.08 5.49
CA HIS A 398 1.30 0.82 4.41
C HIS A 398 1.39 2.28 4.84
N ALA A 399 0.80 2.64 5.99
CA ALA A 399 0.84 3.99 6.51
C ALA A 399 2.28 4.50 6.73
N LEU A 400 3.16 3.65 7.28
CA LEU A 400 4.55 3.99 7.52
C LEU A 400 5.38 4.06 6.23
N ALA A 401 5.10 3.22 5.23
CA ALA A 401 5.75 3.29 3.92
C ALA A 401 5.51 4.65 3.24
N VAL A 402 4.25 5.12 3.29
CA VAL A 402 3.88 6.45 2.80
C VAL A 402 4.49 7.57 3.67
N HIS A 403 4.46 7.40 5.01
CA HIS A 403 5.00 8.39 5.94
C HIS A 403 6.51 8.62 5.76
N CYS A 404 7.28 7.55 5.49
CA CYS A 404 8.73 7.62 5.27
C CYS A 404 9.12 8.25 3.95
N ALA A 405 8.20 8.32 3.00
CA ALA A 405 8.49 8.86 1.68
C ALA A 405 8.34 10.39 1.64
N PRO A 406 9.17 11.09 0.86
CA PRO A 406 8.93 12.48 0.50
C PRO A 406 7.57 12.61 -0.20
N SER A 407 6.92 13.77 -0.08
CA SER A 407 5.61 14.02 -0.72
C SER A 407 5.63 13.79 -2.24
N ARG A 408 6.80 13.96 -2.87
CA ARG A 408 7.02 13.68 -4.29
C ARG A 408 7.08 12.21 -4.66
N GLN A 409 7.22 11.29 -3.68
CA GLN A 409 7.39 9.86 -3.89
C GLN A 409 6.27 9.01 -3.27
N ILE A 410 5.12 9.60 -2.92
CA ILE A 410 4.00 8.87 -2.31
C ILE A 410 3.55 7.71 -3.21
N GLY A 411 3.40 7.94 -4.52
CA GLY A 411 3.02 6.91 -5.48
C GLY A 411 4.04 5.77 -5.55
N VAL A 412 5.34 6.10 -5.60
CA VAL A 412 6.43 5.09 -5.62
C VAL A 412 6.49 4.32 -4.30
N ALA A 413 6.28 4.99 -3.16
CA ALA A 413 6.26 4.34 -1.85
C ALA A 413 5.09 3.35 -1.72
N THR A 414 3.91 3.78 -2.16
CA THR A 414 2.71 2.94 -2.23
C THR A 414 2.93 1.72 -3.13
N SER A 415 3.49 1.94 -4.32
CA SER A 415 3.84 0.86 -5.25
C SER A 415 4.86 -0.11 -4.65
N THR A 416 5.95 0.40 -4.05
CA THR A 416 6.98 -0.42 -3.38
C THR A 416 6.37 -1.30 -2.29
N TYR A 417 5.46 -0.74 -1.48
CA TYR A 417 4.76 -1.49 -0.45
C TYR A 417 3.93 -2.64 -1.03
N PHE A 418 3.08 -2.36 -2.02
CA PHE A 418 2.22 -3.39 -2.60
C PHE A 418 2.99 -4.44 -3.39
N VAL A 419 4.02 -4.05 -4.13
CA VAL A 419 4.87 -5.01 -4.86
C VAL A 419 5.51 -6.01 -3.90
N LEU A 420 6.07 -5.55 -2.78
CA LEU A 420 6.67 -6.45 -1.79
C LEU A 420 5.63 -7.31 -1.07
N LEU A 421 4.47 -6.75 -0.71
CA LEU A 421 3.36 -7.51 -0.13
C LEU A 421 2.87 -8.62 -1.07
N ASP A 422 2.59 -8.28 -2.33
CA ASP A 422 2.09 -9.20 -3.35
C ASP A 422 3.13 -10.28 -3.70
N LEU A 423 4.43 -9.91 -3.74
CA LEU A 423 5.53 -10.88 -3.89
C LEU A 423 5.55 -11.87 -2.72
N GLY A 424 5.35 -11.40 -1.48
CA GLY A 424 5.25 -12.28 -0.30
C GLY A 424 4.09 -13.26 -0.43
N ILE A 425 2.93 -12.75 -0.86
CA ILE A 425 1.72 -13.56 -1.06
C ILE A 425 1.93 -14.57 -2.20
N GLY A 426 2.61 -14.19 -3.29
CA GLY A 426 2.83 -15.08 -4.43
C GLY A 426 3.91 -16.14 -4.18
N VAL A 427 5.02 -15.77 -3.55
CA VAL A 427 6.18 -16.66 -3.31
C VAL A 427 5.93 -17.60 -2.12
N GLY A 428 5.14 -17.14 -1.13
CA GLY A 428 4.89 -17.89 0.11
C GLY A 428 4.43 -19.32 -0.12
N PRO A 429 3.31 -19.56 -0.82
CA PRO A 429 2.80 -20.91 -1.06
C PRO A 429 3.78 -21.79 -1.84
N TYR A 430 4.48 -21.22 -2.82
CA TYR A 430 5.44 -21.97 -3.62
C TYR A 430 6.60 -22.46 -2.74
N CYS A 431 7.25 -21.58 -1.98
CA CYS A 431 8.37 -21.94 -1.13
C CYS A 431 7.96 -22.88 0.01
N MET A 432 6.83 -22.58 0.67
CA MET A 432 6.36 -23.39 1.80
C MET A 432 5.78 -24.74 1.37
N GLY A 433 5.17 -24.80 0.18
CA GLY A 433 4.61 -26.03 -0.37
C GLY A 433 5.65 -27.11 -0.65
N THR A 434 6.92 -26.75 -0.90
CA THR A 434 8.02 -27.71 -1.08
C THR A 434 8.31 -28.52 0.17
N LEU A 435 7.88 -28.06 1.35
CA LEU A 435 8.07 -28.76 2.62
C LEU A 435 7.05 -29.89 2.83
N VAL A 436 5.86 -29.79 2.24
CA VAL A 436 4.74 -30.72 2.47
C VAL A 436 5.10 -32.17 2.16
N PRO A 437 5.72 -32.51 1.00
CA PRO A 437 6.01 -33.91 0.67
C PRO A 437 6.99 -34.61 1.61
N GLY A 438 7.92 -33.85 2.21
CA GLY A 438 8.96 -34.41 3.08
C GLY A 438 8.65 -34.33 4.57
N PHE A 439 7.95 -33.28 5.00
CA PHE A 439 7.79 -32.95 6.42
C PHE A 439 6.33 -32.74 6.86
N GLY A 440 5.38 -32.82 5.93
CA GLY A 440 3.96 -32.62 6.21
C GLY A 440 3.55 -31.15 6.37
N PHE A 441 2.26 -30.92 6.57
CA PHE A 441 1.70 -29.58 6.71
C PHE A 441 2.12 -28.85 7.99
N GLU A 442 2.43 -29.59 9.08
CA GLU A 442 2.90 -28.99 10.34
C GLU A 442 4.20 -28.19 10.14
N ALA A 443 5.15 -28.77 9.38
CA ALA A 443 6.42 -28.14 9.08
C ALA A 443 6.26 -26.81 8.35
N VAL A 444 5.22 -26.67 7.53
CA VAL A 444 4.90 -25.43 6.82
C VAL A 444 4.62 -24.30 7.81
N TYR A 445 3.80 -24.56 8.84
CA TYR A 445 3.46 -23.56 9.86
C TYR A 445 4.59 -23.31 10.85
N VAL A 446 5.39 -24.32 11.18
CA VAL A 446 6.63 -24.15 11.97
C VAL A 446 7.60 -23.25 11.21
N CYS A 447 7.82 -23.51 9.92
CA CYS A 447 8.67 -22.67 9.08
C CYS A 447 8.12 -21.23 8.97
N ALA A 448 6.80 -21.05 8.82
CA ALA A 448 6.17 -19.73 8.80
C ALA A 448 6.34 -19.01 10.16
N ALA A 449 6.31 -19.72 11.29
CA ALA A 449 6.61 -19.14 12.60
C ALA A 449 8.09 -18.67 12.69
N ILE A 450 9.03 -19.46 12.16
CA ILE A 450 10.45 -19.10 12.10
C ILE A 450 10.65 -17.86 11.19
N VAL A 451 10.02 -17.84 10.02
CA VAL A 451 10.08 -16.69 9.09
C VAL A 451 9.52 -15.43 9.73
N SER A 452 8.40 -15.51 10.46
CA SER A 452 7.84 -14.37 11.18
C SER A 452 8.73 -13.92 12.34
N LEU A 453 9.41 -14.84 13.03
CA LEU A 453 10.39 -14.52 14.07
C LEU A 453 11.63 -13.83 13.50
N ILE A 454 12.13 -14.30 12.34
CA ILE A 454 13.20 -13.63 11.59
C ILE A 454 12.75 -12.23 11.18
N GLY A 455 11.51 -12.08 10.73
CA GLY A 455 10.90 -10.78 10.42
C GLY A 455 10.86 -9.82 11.60
N LEU A 456 10.52 -10.31 12.79
CA LEU A 456 10.57 -9.55 14.05
C LEU A 456 12.01 -9.12 14.38
N GLY A 457 12.98 -10.02 14.27
CA GLY A 457 14.39 -9.73 14.47
C GLY A 457 14.93 -8.71 13.46
N ALA A 458 14.59 -8.86 12.19
CA ALA A 458 14.96 -7.94 11.12
C ALA A 458 14.37 -6.53 11.35
N TYR A 459 13.10 -6.44 11.77
CA TYR A 459 12.48 -5.18 12.16
C TYR A 459 13.22 -4.53 13.34
N PHE A 460 13.52 -5.28 14.39
CA PHE A 460 14.28 -4.80 15.54
C PHE A 460 15.63 -4.22 15.12
N LEU A 461 16.41 -4.97 14.32
CA LEU A 461 17.75 -4.58 13.91
C LEU A 461 17.78 -3.38 12.95
N SER A 462 16.80 -3.29 12.04
CA SER A 462 16.78 -2.27 10.98
C SER A 462 16.11 -0.95 11.40
N MET A 463 15.10 -1.02 12.26
CA MET A 463 14.25 0.13 12.56
C MET A 463 13.92 0.29 14.04
N GLY A 464 13.52 -0.79 14.70
CA GLY A 464 12.95 -0.76 16.02
C GLY A 464 13.92 -0.26 17.09
N ARG A 465 15.15 -0.78 17.11
CA ARG A 465 16.19 -0.39 18.06
C ARG A 465 16.62 1.08 17.92
N PHE A 466 16.53 1.64 16.71
CA PHE A 466 16.85 3.04 16.45
C PHE A 466 15.68 3.98 16.72
N GLN A 467 14.59 3.47 17.26
CA GLN A 467 13.36 4.23 17.53
C GLN A 467 12.87 5.03 16.31
N ARG A 468 13.13 4.51 15.09
CA ARG A 468 12.81 5.21 13.83
C ARG A 468 11.33 5.60 13.75
N PHE A 469 10.45 4.79 14.34
CA PHE A 469 9.01 5.02 14.40
C PHE A 469 8.52 5.33 15.83
N SER A 470 9.34 5.91 16.68
CA SER A 470 8.87 6.42 17.96
C SER A 470 7.96 7.65 17.77
N SER A 471 7.00 7.85 18.68
CA SER A 471 6.07 8.98 18.60
C SER A 471 6.80 10.33 18.49
N SER A 472 7.80 10.57 19.35
CA SER A 472 8.58 11.81 19.36
C SER A 472 9.29 12.10 18.05
N ARG A 473 9.79 11.07 17.36
CA ARG A 473 10.45 11.23 16.07
C ARG A 473 9.44 11.46 14.95
N MET A 474 8.35 10.73 14.95
CA MET A 474 7.27 10.91 13.97
C MET A 474 6.64 12.29 14.10
N ASP A 475 6.44 12.80 15.32
CA ASP A 475 5.91 14.14 15.56
C ASP A 475 6.88 15.22 15.07
N ARG A 476 8.18 15.04 15.28
CA ARG A 476 9.20 15.95 14.75
C ARG A 476 9.22 15.97 13.21
N GLU A 477 9.17 14.81 12.58
CA GLU A 477 9.10 14.71 11.11
C GLU A 477 7.81 15.32 10.56
N ARG A 478 6.67 15.14 11.25
CA ARG A 478 5.40 15.80 10.92
C ARG A 478 5.54 17.34 10.98
N GLN A 479 6.18 17.84 12.01
CA GLN A 479 6.38 19.27 12.22
C GLN A 479 7.30 19.88 11.17
N ILE A 480 8.38 19.18 10.80
CA ILE A 480 9.27 19.58 9.70
C ILE A 480 8.51 19.61 8.36
N LYS A 481 7.73 18.57 8.05
CA LYS A 481 6.92 18.50 6.82
C LYS A 481 5.85 19.60 6.80
N ALA A 482 5.20 19.88 7.91
CA ALA A 482 4.20 20.94 8.03
C ALA A 482 4.81 22.33 7.85
N ASN A 483 5.96 22.59 8.47
CA ASN A 483 6.69 23.84 8.31
C ASN A 483 7.19 24.07 6.88
N ALA A 484 7.70 22.99 6.23
CA ALA A 484 8.10 23.06 4.82
C ALA A 484 6.90 23.33 3.91
N ALA A 485 5.74 22.76 4.19
CA ALA A 485 4.50 23.03 3.43
C ALA A 485 4.03 24.48 3.62
N MET A 486 4.09 25.02 4.83
CA MET A 486 3.76 26.44 5.12
C MET A 486 4.71 27.40 4.42
N ARG A 487 6.03 27.15 4.44
CA ARG A 487 7.01 27.97 3.72
C ARG A 487 6.79 27.95 2.20
N ARG A 488 6.44 26.79 1.63
CA ARG A 488 6.10 26.68 0.19
C ARG A 488 4.82 27.42 -0.15
N ALA A 489 3.82 27.39 0.72
CA ALA A 489 2.59 28.16 0.55
C ALA A 489 2.83 29.67 0.62
N ALA A 490 3.69 30.12 1.54
CA ALA A 490 4.10 31.52 1.67
C ALA A 490 4.88 32.00 0.43
N ALA A 491 5.87 31.24 -0.02
CA ALA A 491 6.67 31.54 -1.23
C ALA A 491 5.85 31.48 -2.54
N ALA A 492 4.69 30.84 -2.54
CA ALA A 492 3.77 30.84 -3.69
C ALA A 492 2.73 31.99 -3.62
N ALA A 493 2.65 32.67 -2.48
CA ALA A 493 1.78 33.83 -2.27
C ALA A 493 2.48 35.18 -2.50
N GLU A 494 3.82 35.19 -2.48
CA GLU A 494 4.70 36.27 -2.94
C GLU A 494 4.95 36.17 -4.45
#